data_89783ee5b50a4b3733f77f712146f244
#
_entry.id   89783ee5b50a4b3733f77f712146f244
#
_cell.length_a   1.000
_cell.length_b   1.000
_cell.length_c   1.000
_cell.angle_alpha   90.00
_cell.angle_beta   90.00
_cell.angle_gamma   90.00
#
_symmetry.space_group_name_H-M   'P 1'
#
loop_
_entity.id
_entity.type
_entity.pdbx_description
1 polymer ?
#
loop_
_entity_poly.entity_id
_entity_poly.type
_entity_poly.pdbx_seq_one_letter_code
_entity_poly.pdbx_strand_id
1 'polypeptide(L)'
;MANITTTTAAVFLPTLWSVETLRATESALVAAGLVKRYDALVKSRGQAINIPNISNLSVTAKTANSDVTTQTVTETDTTISIDKWYESSFEIEDMVAVQSNYDLRSEYSEKAGYAIAKQVDSDVLSCYSSWTTTDVGTYGVDMGDSTIVSAILTLNTNDLPLENRAFVIHPNQLAAIMKIDKFVKADFLGEYNQPTPVKKGPNSRYMWGEIYGVPVYYTNNVPTTAGTPTQYHNMLLHKEAIALALQQAPRLQAAYWLPSLAWKVVVDCIYGVSALRLTGGIEVRS
;
A
#
# COMPACT_ATOMS: atom_id res chain seq x y z
N MET A 1 22.57 -63.17 9.51
CA MET A 1 21.23 -62.64 9.86
C MET A 1 21.18 -61.18 9.40
N ALA A 2 20.23 -60.81 8.56
CA ALA A 2 20.06 -59.43 8.09
C ALA A 2 19.39 -58.63 9.22
N ASN A 3 20.03 -57.54 9.68
CA ASN A 3 19.45 -56.69 10.69
C ASN A 3 18.26 -55.90 10.09
N ILE A 4 17.21 -55.71 10.88
CA ILE A 4 16.13 -54.79 10.57
C ILE A 4 16.68 -53.37 10.70
N THR A 5 16.74 -52.64 9.58
CA THR A 5 17.26 -51.26 9.53
C THR A 5 16.08 -50.28 9.45
N THR A 6 16.36 -49.00 9.71
CA THR A 6 15.35 -47.92 9.54
C THR A 6 14.73 -47.88 8.15
N THR A 7 15.46 -48.35 7.12
CA THR A 7 14.98 -48.45 5.74
C THR A 7 14.01 -49.61 5.54
N THR A 8 14.27 -50.75 6.18
CA THR A 8 13.40 -51.95 6.06
C THR A 8 12.18 -51.87 7.00
N ALA A 9 12.27 -51.07 8.07
CA ALA A 9 11.16 -50.84 9.02
C ALA A 9 10.46 -49.52 8.81
N ALA A 10 10.69 -48.81 7.68
CA ALA A 10 10.13 -47.48 7.43
C ALA A 10 8.60 -47.43 7.54
N VAL A 11 7.90 -48.52 7.21
CA VAL A 11 6.44 -48.62 7.33
C VAL A 11 5.94 -48.58 8.77
N PHE A 12 6.79 -48.99 9.72
CA PHE A 12 6.43 -49.06 11.15
C PHE A 12 6.92 -47.86 11.96
N LEU A 13 7.67 -46.92 11.32
CA LEU A 13 8.10 -45.70 11.97
C LEU A 13 7.00 -44.62 11.82
N PRO A 14 6.35 -44.22 12.92
CA PRO A 14 5.35 -43.18 12.85
C PRO A 14 6.00 -41.86 12.47
N THR A 15 5.47 -41.21 11.44
CA THR A 15 5.80 -39.81 11.14
C THR A 15 4.99 -38.92 12.08
N LEU A 16 5.67 -38.24 12.99
CA LEU A 16 5.08 -37.27 13.89
C LEU A 16 4.93 -35.94 13.13
N TRP A 17 3.72 -35.51 12.93
CA TRP A 17 3.42 -34.18 12.39
C TRP A 17 3.34 -33.18 13.54
N SER A 18 4.02 -32.04 13.39
CA SER A 18 3.89 -30.95 14.35
C SER A 18 2.47 -30.41 14.31
N VAL A 19 1.91 -30.10 15.48
CA VAL A 19 0.63 -29.38 15.59
C VAL A 19 0.80 -27.90 15.22
N GLU A 20 2.02 -27.41 15.24
CA GLU A 20 2.37 -26.04 14.86
C GLU A 20 2.52 -25.93 13.33
N THR A 21 1.62 -25.19 12.70
CA THR A 21 1.76 -24.79 11.30
C THR A 21 2.71 -23.61 11.18
N LEU A 22 3.67 -23.73 10.27
CA LEU A 22 4.56 -22.62 9.96
C LEU A 22 3.79 -21.61 9.11
N ARG A 23 3.35 -20.52 9.73
CA ARG A 23 2.67 -19.45 9.00
C ARG A 23 3.66 -18.74 8.06
N ALA A 24 3.26 -18.55 6.81
CA ALA A 24 4.06 -17.79 5.87
C ALA A 24 4.19 -16.34 6.34
N THR A 25 5.39 -15.80 6.27
CA THR A 25 5.62 -14.37 6.51
C THR A 25 4.88 -13.52 5.49
N GLU A 26 4.18 -12.50 5.96
CA GLU A 26 3.35 -11.63 5.15
C GLU A 26 4.01 -10.26 4.98
N SER A 27 3.80 -9.65 3.81
CA SER A 27 4.31 -8.30 3.55
C SER A 27 3.49 -7.25 4.32
N ALA A 28 4.14 -6.13 4.63
CA ALA A 28 3.51 -5.02 5.32
C ALA A 28 2.43 -4.36 4.45
N LEU A 29 1.23 -4.21 4.98
CA LEU A 29 0.11 -3.50 4.36
C LEU A 29 0.07 -2.08 4.93
N VAL A 30 0.46 -1.10 4.14
CA VAL A 30 0.70 0.28 4.61
C VAL A 30 -0.15 1.29 3.86
N ALA A 31 -0.26 1.15 2.54
CA ALA A 31 -0.77 2.19 1.64
C ALA A 31 -2.22 2.58 1.92
N ALA A 32 -3.10 1.60 2.20
CA ALA A 32 -4.52 1.86 2.47
C ALA A 32 -4.78 2.78 3.68
N GLY A 33 -3.83 2.86 4.61
CA GLY A 33 -3.90 3.76 5.78
C GLY A 33 -3.37 5.17 5.53
N LEU A 34 -2.61 5.37 4.46
CA LEU A 34 -1.94 6.64 4.15
C LEU A 34 -2.71 7.52 3.18
N VAL A 35 -3.81 7.03 2.60
CA VAL A 35 -4.59 7.71 1.57
C VAL A 35 -5.93 8.23 2.10
N LYS A 36 -6.57 9.11 1.33
CA LYS A 36 -7.89 9.66 1.67
C LYS A 36 -8.99 8.66 1.34
N ARG A 37 -9.85 8.38 2.30
CA ARG A 37 -10.94 7.40 2.15
C ARG A 37 -12.28 8.08 1.91
N TYR A 38 -13.04 7.55 0.96
CA TYR A 38 -14.37 8.03 0.57
C TYR A 38 -15.47 6.97 0.75
N ASP A 39 -15.24 5.98 1.61
CA ASP A 39 -16.12 4.83 1.83
C ASP A 39 -17.56 5.23 2.16
N ALA A 40 -17.74 6.33 2.91
CA ALA A 40 -19.06 6.77 3.36
C ALA A 40 -19.99 7.19 2.20
N LEU A 41 -19.42 7.66 1.08
CA LEU A 41 -20.19 8.15 -0.06
C LEU A 41 -20.71 7.03 -0.96
N VAL A 42 -20.08 5.85 -0.94
CA VAL A 42 -20.37 4.75 -1.87
C VAL A 42 -21.11 3.56 -1.26
N LYS A 43 -21.33 3.55 0.05
CA LYS A 43 -21.91 2.39 0.77
C LYS A 43 -23.26 1.91 0.27
N SER A 44 -24.07 2.77 -0.34
CA SER A 44 -25.44 2.39 -0.70
C SER A 44 -25.65 2.16 -2.19
N ARG A 45 -25.09 2.97 -3.06
CA ARG A 45 -25.25 2.89 -4.53
C ARG A 45 -24.23 3.78 -5.21
N GLY A 46 -23.87 3.48 -6.45
CA GLY A 46 -23.03 4.31 -7.30
C GLY A 46 -21.89 3.53 -7.94
N GLN A 47 -21.60 3.80 -9.17
CA GLN A 47 -20.49 3.25 -9.93
C GLN A 47 -19.26 4.15 -9.88
N ALA A 48 -19.47 5.43 -9.58
CA ALA A 48 -18.41 6.42 -9.52
C ALA A 48 -18.74 7.54 -8.54
N ILE A 49 -17.71 8.20 -8.03
CA ILE A 49 -17.79 9.43 -7.23
C ILE A 49 -17.13 10.53 -8.05
N ASN A 50 -17.87 11.61 -8.33
CA ASN A 50 -17.30 12.80 -8.93
C ASN A 50 -17.00 13.81 -7.83
N ILE A 51 -15.75 14.23 -7.76
CA ILE A 51 -15.26 15.23 -6.80
C ILE A 51 -14.99 16.51 -7.60
N PRO A 52 -15.81 17.58 -7.41
CA PRO A 52 -15.60 18.83 -8.10
C PRO A 52 -14.30 19.49 -7.63
N ASN A 53 -13.53 19.99 -8.59
CA ASN A 53 -12.34 20.78 -8.36
C ASN A 53 -12.57 22.19 -8.86
N ILE A 54 -12.50 23.16 -7.96
CA ILE A 54 -12.72 24.58 -8.26
C ILE A 54 -11.37 25.21 -8.59
N SER A 55 -11.28 25.88 -9.75
CA SER A 55 -10.05 26.57 -10.16
C SER A 55 -9.78 27.81 -9.29
N ASN A 56 -8.50 28.09 -9.07
CA ASN A 56 -8.10 29.29 -8.33
C ASN A 56 -8.39 30.55 -9.14
N LEU A 57 -8.87 31.59 -8.45
CA LEU A 57 -9.05 32.92 -9.03
C LEU A 57 -7.75 33.71 -8.95
N SER A 58 -7.46 34.51 -9.98
CA SER A 58 -6.33 35.41 -10.00
C SER A 58 -6.76 36.83 -9.64
N VAL A 59 -5.85 37.59 -9.05
CA VAL A 59 -6.09 39.00 -8.73
C VAL A 59 -5.63 39.87 -9.91
N THR A 60 -6.52 40.74 -10.39
CA THR A 60 -6.22 41.70 -11.46
C THR A 60 -6.16 43.12 -10.89
N ALA A 61 -5.14 43.88 -11.27
CA ALA A 61 -5.05 45.28 -10.87
C ALA A 61 -6.18 46.12 -11.50
N LYS A 62 -6.90 46.84 -10.67
CA LYS A 62 -7.97 47.75 -11.10
C LYS A 62 -7.40 49.11 -11.42
N THR A 63 -7.66 49.61 -12.61
CA THR A 63 -7.30 50.98 -12.99
C THR A 63 -8.48 51.93 -12.65
N ALA A 64 -8.17 53.14 -12.20
CA ALA A 64 -9.21 54.12 -11.93
C ALA A 64 -10.00 54.43 -13.22
N ASN A 65 -11.33 54.55 -13.08
CA ASN A 65 -12.24 54.88 -14.16
C ASN A 65 -12.35 53.83 -15.29
N SER A 66 -12.04 52.54 -15.02
CA SER A 66 -12.25 51.40 -15.92
C SER A 66 -13.26 50.40 -15.32
N ASP A 67 -13.87 49.55 -16.12
CA ASP A 67 -14.75 48.50 -15.61
C ASP A 67 -13.97 47.35 -14.97
N VAL A 68 -14.63 46.59 -14.12
CA VAL A 68 -14.05 45.40 -13.51
C VAL A 68 -13.94 44.26 -14.53
N THR A 69 -12.78 43.66 -14.68
CA THR A 69 -12.59 42.48 -15.53
C THR A 69 -13.12 41.24 -14.81
N THR A 70 -14.20 40.66 -15.34
CA THR A 70 -14.73 39.40 -14.81
C THR A 70 -13.91 38.24 -15.32
N GLN A 71 -13.51 37.35 -14.41
CA GLN A 71 -12.82 36.11 -14.77
C GLN A 71 -13.81 34.99 -15.07
N THR A 72 -13.54 34.21 -16.09
CA THR A 72 -14.28 32.99 -16.38
C THR A 72 -13.71 31.86 -15.51
N VAL A 73 -14.56 31.30 -14.66
CA VAL A 73 -14.19 30.15 -13.82
C VAL A 73 -14.45 28.88 -14.62
N THR A 74 -13.45 28.00 -14.69
CA THR A 74 -13.60 26.69 -15.30
C THR A 74 -13.59 25.65 -14.18
N GLU A 75 -14.67 24.91 -14.04
CA GLU A 75 -14.79 23.83 -13.08
C GLU A 75 -14.38 22.51 -13.75
N THR A 76 -13.64 21.70 -13.04
CA THR A 76 -13.27 20.34 -13.44
C THR A 76 -13.68 19.35 -12.36
N ASP A 77 -13.90 18.11 -12.72
CA ASP A 77 -14.17 17.05 -11.77
C ASP A 77 -13.11 15.96 -11.84
N THR A 78 -12.87 15.33 -10.72
CA THR A 78 -12.06 14.11 -10.64
C THR A 78 -12.99 12.96 -10.29
N THR A 79 -13.05 11.97 -11.18
CA THR A 79 -13.90 10.80 -11.01
C THR A 79 -13.14 9.65 -10.37
N ILE A 80 -13.68 9.08 -9.31
CA ILE A 80 -13.22 7.82 -8.72
C ILE A 80 -14.16 6.73 -9.21
N SER A 81 -13.72 5.88 -10.13
CA SER A 81 -14.49 4.74 -10.62
C SER A 81 -14.38 3.56 -9.65
N ILE A 82 -15.52 2.91 -9.38
CA ILE A 82 -15.57 1.68 -8.59
C ILE A 82 -15.70 0.52 -9.58
N ASP A 83 -14.59 0.06 -10.09
CA ASP A 83 -14.46 -0.93 -11.14
C ASP A 83 -13.70 -2.19 -10.72
N LYS A 84 -13.15 -2.19 -9.50
CA LYS A 84 -12.34 -3.29 -9.00
C LYS A 84 -13.16 -4.22 -8.13
N TRP A 85 -13.39 -5.41 -8.64
CA TRP A 85 -14.03 -6.49 -7.91
C TRP A 85 -13.10 -7.70 -7.91
N TYR A 86 -12.51 -7.96 -6.75
CA TYR A 86 -11.59 -9.08 -6.57
C TYR A 86 -12.16 -10.13 -5.64
N GLU A 87 -11.83 -11.37 -5.93
CA GLU A 87 -12.18 -12.53 -5.13
C GLU A 87 -10.95 -13.40 -4.86
N SER A 88 -11.01 -14.08 -3.73
CA SER A 88 -10.12 -15.19 -3.40
C SER A 88 -10.95 -16.34 -2.93
N SER A 89 -10.88 -17.49 -3.62
CA SER A 89 -11.72 -18.66 -3.34
C SER A 89 -10.89 -19.91 -3.14
N PHE A 90 -11.40 -20.80 -2.29
CA PHE A 90 -10.82 -22.12 -2.07
C PHE A 90 -11.92 -23.13 -1.75
N GLU A 91 -11.63 -24.39 -2.00
CA GLU A 91 -12.54 -25.52 -1.73
C GLU A 91 -11.86 -26.51 -0.79
N ILE A 92 -12.61 -27.03 0.17
CA ILE A 92 -12.15 -28.06 1.11
C ILE A 92 -13.08 -29.25 0.96
N GLU A 93 -12.56 -30.38 0.46
CA GLU A 93 -13.30 -31.64 0.35
C GLU A 93 -13.59 -32.21 1.73
N ASP A 94 -14.74 -32.84 1.87
CA ASP A 94 -15.18 -33.45 3.14
C ASP A 94 -14.17 -34.48 3.65
N MET A 95 -13.59 -35.27 2.76
CA MET A 95 -12.57 -36.27 3.11
C MET A 95 -11.34 -35.64 3.75
N VAL A 96 -10.85 -34.51 3.18
CA VAL A 96 -9.71 -33.76 3.71
C VAL A 96 -10.06 -33.11 5.04
N ALA A 97 -11.28 -32.56 5.17
CA ALA A 97 -11.75 -31.95 6.41
C ALA A 97 -11.82 -32.96 7.57
N VAL A 98 -12.22 -34.19 7.30
CA VAL A 98 -12.32 -35.27 8.33
C VAL A 98 -10.93 -35.82 8.70
N GLN A 99 -10.02 -35.92 7.72
CA GLN A 99 -8.68 -36.52 7.93
C GLN A 99 -7.64 -35.50 8.39
N SER A 100 -7.92 -34.21 8.21
CA SER A 100 -7.01 -33.15 8.64
C SER A 100 -6.99 -32.99 10.16
N ASN A 101 -5.79 -32.83 10.70
CA ASN A 101 -5.57 -32.54 12.12
C ASN A 101 -5.63 -31.02 12.43
N TYR A 102 -5.91 -30.18 11.42
CA TYR A 102 -5.92 -28.72 11.50
C TYR A 102 -7.26 -28.13 11.07
N ASP A 103 -7.64 -26.99 11.62
CA ASP A 103 -8.74 -26.18 11.11
C ASP A 103 -8.31 -25.44 9.83
N LEU A 104 -8.29 -26.19 8.72
CA LEU A 104 -7.90 -25.67 7.41
C LEU A 104 -8.77 -24.50 6.97
N ARG A 105 -10.04 -24.47 7.35
CA ARG A 105 -10.97 -23.41 6.96
C ARG A 105 -10.55 -22.06 7.54
N SER A 106 -10.19 -22.03 8.83
CA SER A 106 -9.75 -20.81 9.50
C SER A 106 -8.46 -20.28 8.90
N GLU A 107 -7.47 -21.15 8.71
CA GLU A 107 -6.15 -20.78 8.16
C GLU A 107 -6.24 -20.25 6.73
N TYR A 108 -6.99 -20.94 5.85
CA TYR A 108 -7.15 -20.48 4.46
C TYR A 108 -8.01 -19.23 4.36
N SER A 109 -8.98 -19.02 5.25
CA SER A 109 -9.79 -17.79 5.29
C SER A 109 -8.93 -16.56 5.65
N GLU A 110 -8.03 -16.70 6.62
CA GLU A 110 -7.07 -15.66 7.00
C GLU A 110 -6.16 -15.29 5.80
N LYS A 111 -5.64 -16.30 5.09
CA LYS A 111 -4.79 -16.10 3.90
C LYS A 111 -5.55 -15.48 2.73
N ALA A 112 -6.80 -15.86 2.51
CA ALA A 112 -7.65 -15.25 1.48
C ALA A 112 -7.92 -13.77 1.78
N GLY A 113 -8.23 -13.45 3.04
CA GLY A 113 -8.41 -12.06 3.48
C GLY A 113 -7.14 -11.22 3.30
N TYR A 114 -5.99 -11.78 3.66
CA TYR A 114 -4.71 -11.12 3.45
C TYR A 114 -4.39 -10.90 1.96
N ALA A 115 -4.68 -11.87 1.09
CA ALA A 115 -4.45 -11.75 -0.34
C ALA A 115 -5.23 -10.58 -0.96
N ILE A 116 -6.50 -10.42 -0.57
CA ILE A 116 -7.33 -9.29 -1.00
C ILE A 116 -6.77 -7.96 -0.47
N ALA A 117 -6.40 -7.91 0.82
CA ALA A 117 -5.84 -6.70 1.40
C ALA A 117 -4.51 -6.30 0.73
N LYS A 118 -3.69 -7.27 0.36
CA LYS A 118 -2.45 -7.06 -0.41
C LYS A 118 -2.74 -6.50 -1.80
N GLN A 119 -3.80 -6.98 -2.47
CA GLN A 119 -4.20 -6.47 -3.77
C GLN A 119 -4.64 -5.01 -3.70
N VAL A 120 -5.45 -4.64 -2.68
CA VAL A 120 -5.85 -3.24 -2.43
C VAL A 120 -4.62 -2.36 -2.22
N ASP A 121 -3.66 -2.81 -1.41
CA ASP A 121 -2.43 -2.08 -1.12
C ASP A 121 -1.58 -1.87 -2.39
N SER A 122 -1.44 -2.91 -3.21
CA SER A 122 -0.75 -2.86 -4.49
C SER A 122 -1.41 -1.90 -5.49
N ASP A 123 -2.75 -1.91 -5.57
CA ASP A 123 -3.49 -1.02 -6.46
C ASP A 123 -3.38 0.45 -6.04
N VAL A 124 -3.39 0.73 -4.73
CA VAL A 124 -3.16 2.08 -4.21
C VAL A 124 -1.76 2.55 -4.59
N LEU A 125 -0.75 1.71 -4.39
CA LEU A 125 0.63 2.06 -4.73
C LEU A 125 0.84 2.21 -6.24
N SER A 126 0.10 1.51 -7.09
CA SER A 126 0.20 1.61 -8.55
C SER A 126 -0.25 2.96 -9.12
N CYS A 127 -0.99 3.76 -8.33
CA CYS A 127 -1.44 5.10 -8.74
C CYS A 127 -0.30 6.10 -8.95
N TYR A 128 0.94 5.79 -8.56
CA TYR A 128 2.10 6.66 -8.80
C TYR A 128 2.25 7.03 -10.27
N SER A 129 1.91 6.13 -11.18
CA SER A 129 2.02 6.35 -12.64
C SER A 129 1.07 7.43 -13.19
N SER A 130 0.07 7.85 -12.41
CA SER A 130 -0.87 8.90 -12.79
C SER A 130 -0.41 10.30 -12.38
N TRP A 131 0.65 10.42 -11.58
CA TRP A 131 1.14 11.73 -11.15
C TRP A 131 1.82 12.49 -12.27
N THR A 132 1.64 13.80 -12.28
CA THR A 132 2.23 14.73 -13.27
C THR A 132 3.45 15.46 -12.75
N THR A 133 3.86 15.18 -11.52
CA THR A 133 5.08 15.73 -10.91
C THR A 133 6.32 15.18 -11.59
N THR A 134 7.38 15.99 -11.59
CA THR A 134 8.68 15.53 -12.10
C THR A 134 9.24 14.48 -11.16
N ASP A 135 9.51 13.30 -11.70
CA ASP A 135 10.11 12.19 -10.96
C ASP A 135 11.53 12.55 -10.51
N VAL A 136 11.91 12.03 -9.35
CA VAL A 136 13.20 12.31 -8.73
C VAL A 136 14.00 11.03 -8.58
N GLY A 137 15.31 11.10 -8.82
CA GLY A 137 16.19 9.94 -8.77
C GLY A 137 16.39 9.27 -10.13
N THR A 138 17.17 8.21 -10.13
CA THR A 138 17.52 7.44 -11.35
C THR A 138 17.41 5.97 -11.02
N TYR A 139 16.78 5.22 -11.92
CA TYR A 139 16.65 3.77 -11.76
C TYR A 139 18.03 3.10 -11.66
N GLY A 140 18.12 2.16 -10.71
CA GLY A 140 19.34 1.40 -10.48
C GLY A 140 20.42 2.13 -9.68
N VAL A 141 20.11 3.31 -9.17
CA VAL A 141 20.98 4.07 -8.26
C VAL A 141 20.33 4.10 -6.89
N ASP A 142 21.08 3.71 -5.86
CA ASP A 142 20.62 3.77 -4.47
C ASP A 142 20.15 5.18 -4.10
N MET A 143 19.06 5.26 -3.35
CA MET A 143 18.49 6.52 -2.88
C MET A 143 19.45 7.24 -1.94
N GLY A 144 19.84 8.46 -2.31
CA GLY A 144 20.71 9.34 -1.52
C GLY A 144 19.96 10.47 -0.82
N ASP A 145 20.66 11.18 0.06
CA ASP A 145 20.14 12.34 0.78
C ASP A 145 19.62 13.44 -0.19
N SER A 146 20.38 13.72 -1.26
CA SER A 146 20.00 14.70 -2.28
C SER A 146 18.68 14.35 -2.97
N THR A 147 18.44 13.08 -3.23
CA THR A 147 17.20 12.58 -3.86
C THR A 147 16.00 12.83 -2.95
N ILE A 148 16.14 12.54 -1.65
CA ILE A 148 15.09 12.76 -0.65
C ILE A 148 14.76 14.25 -0.52
N VAL A 149 15.79 15.09 -0.41
CA VAL A 149 15.62 16.56 -0.31
C VAL A 149 14.95 17.13 -1.57
N SER A 150 15.34 16.65 -2.76
CA SER A 150 14.72 17.06 -4.02
C SER A 150 13.25 16.67 -4.11
N ALA A 151 12.89 15.48 -3.64
CA ALA A 151 11.49 15.04 -3.59
C ALA A 151 10.66 15.94 -2.64
N ILE A 152 11.19 16.26 -1.46
CA ILE A 152 10.51 17.16 -0.51
C ILE A 152 10.39 18.58 -1.11
N LEU A 153 11.42 19.07 -1.78
CA LEU A 153 11.41 20.38 -2.45
C LEU A 153 10.29 20.43 -3.50
N THR A 154 10.15 19.41 -4.32
CA THR A 154 9.12 19.36 -5.38
C THR A 154 7.70 19.42 -4.78
N LEU A 155 7.41 18.71 -3.67
CA LEU A 155 6.11 18.84 -2.99
C LEU A 155 5.91 20.22 -2.37
N ASN A 156 6.96 20.86 -1.86
CA ASN A 156 6.88 22.21 -1.33
C ASN A 156 6.60 23.24 -2.44
N THR A 157 7.22 23.06 -3.61
CA THR A 157 6.98 23.92 -4.78
C THR A 157 5.56 23.78 -5.32
N ASN A 158 4.90 22.64 -5.08
CA ASN A 158 3.49 22.42 -5.42
C ASN A 158 2.51 22.93 -4.35
N ASP A 159 2.98 23.74 -3.39
CA ASP A 159 2.18 24.33 -2.30
C ASP A 159 1.38 23.31 -1.46
N LEU A 160 1.91 22.09 -1.31
CA LEU A 160 1.26 21.08 -0.48
C LEU A 160 1.60 21.28 1.00
N PRO A 161 0.63 21.08 1.92
CA PRO A 161 0.89 21.15 3.35
C PRO A 161 1.99 20.16 3.77
N LEU A 162 2.76 20.54 4.78
CA LEU A 162 3.79 19.66 5.37
C LEU A 162 3.19 18.48 6.14
N GLU A 163 1.98 18.69 6.66
CA GLU A 163 1.26 17.68 7.40
C GLU A 163 0.73 16.56 6.50
N ASN A 164 0.54 15.37 7.06
CA ASN A 164 -0.02 14.20 6.36
C ASN A 164 0.76 13.75 5.12
N ARG A 165 2.05 14.02 5.07
CA ARG A 165 2.96 13.43 4.08
C ARG A 165 3.44 12.07 4.57
N ALA A 166 3.70 11.16 3.66
CA ALA A 166 4.28 9.86 3.95
C ALA A 166 5.26 9.45 2.85
N PHE A 167 6.34 8.85 3.27
CA PHE A 167 7.34 8.28 2.36
C PHE A 167 7.23 6.77 2.39
N VAL A 168 6.90 6.15 1.26
CA VAL A 168 6.75 4.69 1.11
C VAL A 168 7.91 4.18 0.27
N ILE A 169 8.70 3.29 0.85
CA ILE A 169 9.93 2.79 0.25
C ILE A 169 10.01 1.27 0.25
N HIS A 170 10.73 0.73 -0.71
CA HIS A 170 11.07 -0.70 -0.72
C HIS A 170 12.16 -1.01 0.32
N PRO A 171 12.17 -2.18 0.99
CA PRO A 171 13.18 -2.53 1.98
C PRO A 171 14.63 -2.45 1.50
N ASN A 172 14.89 -2.71 0.22
CA ASN A 172 16.25 -2.56 -0.35
C ASN A 172 16.72 -1.09 -0.28
N GLN A 173 15.81 -0.14 -0.51
CA GLN A 173 16.14 1.29 -0.43
C GLN A 173 16.23 1.78 1.01
N LEU A 174 15.49 1.15 1.93
CA LEU A 174 15.68 1.40 3.35
C LEU A 174 17.12 1.04 3.78
N ALA A 175 17.66 -0.08 3.28
CA ALA A 175 19.04 -0.45 3.55
C ALA A 175 20.06 0.56 2.97
N ALA A 176 19.74 1.21 1.85
CA ALA A 176 20.56 2.30 1.30
C ALA A 176 20.53 3.55 2.19
N ILE A 177 19.33 3.94 2.64
CA ILE A 177 19.16 5.08 3.56
C ILE A 177 19.89 4.85 4.88
N MET A 178 19.89 3.64 5.41
CA MET A 178 20.63 3.28 6.64
C MET A 178 22.14 3.42 6.50
N LYS A 179 22.71 3.51 5.30
CA LYS A 179 24.14 3.77 5.06
C LYS A 179 24.48 5.27 5.08
N ILE A 180 23.48 6.14 5.07
CA ILE A 180 23.69 7.60 5.06
C ILE A 180 24.01 8.06 6.47
N ASP A 181 25.21 8.56 6.68
CA ASP A 181 25.75 8.98 8.00
C ASP A 181 24.82 9.96 8.74
N LYS A 182 24.17 10.87 8.01
CA LYS A 182 23.26 11.87 8.59
C LYS A 182 22.06 11.27 9.31
N PHE A 183 21.61 10.08 8.93
CA PHE A 183 20.43 9.43 9.50
C PHE A 183 20.75 8.38 10.58
N VAL A 184 22.02 8.03 10.74
CA VAL A 184 22.45 6.95 11.61
C VAL A 184 23.37 7.42 12.74
N LYS A 185 24.24 8.42 12.46
CA LYS A 185 25.18 8.91 13.47
C LYS A 185 24.52 9.90 14.41
N ALA A 186 24.62 9.64 15.71
CA ALA A 186 24.10 10.53 16.78
C ALA A 186 24.63 11.95 16.70
N ASP A 187 25.86 12.14 16.23
CA ASP A 187 26.51 13.45 16.06
C ASP A 187 25.77 14.37 15.08
N PHE A 188 25.10 13.80 14.08
CA PHE A 188 24.32 14.54 13.10
C PHE A 188 22.84 14.68 13.49
N LEU A 189 22.32 13.77 14.32
CA LEU A 189 20.92 13.78 14.74
C LEU A 189 20.63 14.84 15.80
N GLY A 190 21.64 15.28 16.55
CA GLY A 190 21.46 16.17 17.69
C GLY A 190 20.55 15.56 18.78
N GLU A 191 20.54 16.19 19.96
CA GLU A 191 19.72 15.71 21.09
C GLU A 191 18.19 15.75 20.81
N TYR A 192 17.78 16.52 19.81
CA TYR A 192 16.37 16.75 19.43
C TYR A 192 15.86 15.81 18.33
N ASN A 193 16.73 15.13 17.62
CA ASN A 193 16.40 14.34 16.43
C ASN A 193 16.78 12.85 16.56
N GLN A 194 16.91 12.36 17.79
CA GLN A 194 16.95 10.92 17.98
C GLN A 194 15.67 10.34 17.38
N PRO A 195 15.74 9.18 16.66
CA PRO A 195 14.55 8.52 16.19
C PRO A 195 13.65 8.27 17.41
N THR A 196 12.71 9.16 17.60
CA THR A 196 11.75 9.05 18.71
C THR A 196 11.02 7.74 18.50
N PRO A 197 10.97 6.86 19.52
CA PRO A 197 10.19 5.64 19.39
C PRO A 197 8.78 6.06 19.00
N VAL A 198 8.40 5.71 17.78
CA VAL A 198 7.20 6.10 17.09
C VAL A 198 5.99 6.02 18.01
N LYS A 199 5.25 7.11 18.16
CA LYS A 199 3.95 7.10 18.82
C LYS A 199 3.11 5.99 18.21
N LYS A 200 2.69 5.01 19.03
CA LYS A 200 1.93 3.83 18.63
C LYS A 200 0.60 4.23 17.97
N GLY A 201 0.63 4.38 16.63
CA GLY A 201 -0.56 4.43 15.80
C GLY A 201 -0.82 3.07 15.14
N PRO A 202 -1.97 2.83 14.55
CA PRO A 202 -2.30 1.54 13.91
C PRO A 202 -1.30 1.12 12.81
N ASN A 203 -0.62 2.06 12.18
CA ASN A 203 0.38 1.82 11.13
C ASN A 203 1.84 1.86 11.65
N SER A 204 2.06 2.01 12.95
CA SER A 204 3.39 2.17 13.53
C SER A 204 4.31 0.95 13.39
N ARG A 205 3.74 -0.22 13.11
CA ARG A 205 4.50 -1.49 13.00
C ARG A 205 5.49 -1.50 11.83
N TYR A 206 5.20 -0.73 10.77
CA TYR A 206 5.98 -0.69 9.53
C TYR A 206 6.58 0.69 9.26
N MET A 207 6.54 1.57 10.24
CA MET A 207 7.20 2.86 10.22
C MET A 207 8.61 2.70 10.75
N TRP A 208 9.60 3.06 9.93
CA TRP A 208 11.00 3.00 10.32
C TRP A 208 11.40 4.21 11.19
N GLY A 209 10.85 5.38 10.89
CA GLY A 209 11.18 6.63 11.57
C GLY A 209 10.69 7.83 10.77
N GLU A 210 11.23 8.99 11.06
CA GLU A 210 10.94 10.24 10.33
C GLU A 210 12.23 10.78 9.73
N ILE A 211 12.17 11.20 8.46
CA ILE A 211 13.26 11.89 7.74
C ILE A 211 12.75 13.26 7.36
N TYR A 212 13.43 14.32 7.81
CA TYR A 212 13.05 15.72 7.57
C TYR A 212 11.57 16.02 7.93
N GLY A 213 11.06 15.41 9.00
CA GLY A 213 9.68 15.57 9.45
C GLY A 213 8.65 14.80 8.64
N VAL A 214 9.08 13.90 7.75
CA VAL A 214 8.19 13.00 6.99
C VAL A 214 8.33 11.58 7.49
N PRO A 215 7.24 10.92 7.92
CA PRO A 215 7.27 9.53 8.35
C PRO A 215 7.59 8.60 7.18
N VAL A 216 8.49 7.66 7.43
CA VAL A 216 8.97 6.68 6.45
C VAL A 216 8.36 5.32 6.74
N TYR A 217 7.68 4.77 5.76
CA TYR A 217 7.10 3.43 5.79
C TYR A 217 7.81 2.52 4.79
N TYR A 218 7.98 1.26 5.14
CA TYR A 218 8.58 0.30 4.23
C TYR A 218 7.64 -0.88 3.96
N THR A 219 7.60 -1.30 2.72
CA THR A 219 6.80 -2.46 2.29
C THR A 219 7.38 -3.12 1.05
N ASN A 220 7.26 -4.44 0.96
CA ASN A 220 7.60 -5.20 -0.24
C ASN A 220 6.56 -5.02 -1.38
N ASN A 221 5.42 -4.37 -1.10
CA ASN A 221 4.38 -4.14 -2.09
C ASN A 221 4.65 -2.91 -2.98
N VAL A 222 5.74 -2.18 -2.73
CA VAL A 222 6.19 -1.09 -3.62
C VAL A 222 6.35 -1.64 -5.03
N PRO A 223 5.74 -1.01 -6.06
CA PRO A 223 5.85 -1.46 -7.43
C PRO A 223 7.32 -1.54 -7.89
N THR A 224 7.64 -2.61 -8.60
CA THR A 224 8.97 -2.84 -9.15
C THR A 224 8.88 -3.19 -10.62
N THR A 225 9.83 -2.70 -11.42
CA THR A 225 9.98 -3.11 -12.81
C THR A 225 11.22 -3.96 -12.95
N ALA A 226 11.06 -5.11 -13.63
CA ALA A 226 12.18 -6.00 -13.89
C ALA A 226 13.20 -5.31 -14.80
N GLY A 227 14.46 -5.31 -14.38
CA GLY A 227 15.57 -4.71 -15.09
C GLY A 227 16.89 -5.21 -14.50
N THR A 228 18.00 -4.78 -15.07
CA THR A 228 19.33 -5.05 -14.52
C THR A 228 20.04 -3.71 -14.35
N PRO A 229 20.01 -3.13 -13.15
CA PRO A 229 19.39 -3.59 -11.89
C PRO A 229 17.85 -3.45 -11.85
N THR A 230 17.20 -4.10 -10.84
CA THR A 230 15.76 -3.97 -10.60
C THR A 230 15.42 -2.52 -10.25
N GLN A 231 14.35 -2.01 -10.84
CA GLN A 231 13.87 -0.63 -10.66
C GLN A 231 12.80 -0.61 -9.56
N TYR A 232 12.94 0.29 -8.60
CA TYR A 232 12.00 0.48 -7.51
C TYR A 232 11.27 1.83 -7.66
N HIS A 233 9.95 1.79 -7.60
CA HIS A 233 9.07 2.95 -7.68
C HIS A 233 8.66 3.39 -6.27
N ASN A 234 9.62 3.93 -5.52
CA ASN A 234 9.32 4.49 -4.20
C ASN A 234 8.52 5.78 -4.37
N MET A 235 7.78 6.17 -3.35
CA MET A 235 6.91 7.31 -3.48
C MET A 235 6.87 8.18 -2.22
N LEU A 236 6.89 9.47 -2.44
CA LEU A 236 6.58 10.48 -1.44
C LEU A 236 5.20 11.06 -1.77
N LEU A 237 4.24 10.86 -0.89
CA LEU A 237 2.85 11.23 -1.13
C LEU A 237 2.27 12.05 0.02
N HIS A 238 1.35 12.95 -0.32
CA HIS A 238 0.44 13.57 0.61
C HIS A 238 -0.86 12.76 0.68
N LYS A 239 -1.51 12.71 1.81
CA LYS A 239 -2.75 11.92 2.03
C LYS A 239 -3.83 12.18 0.98
N GLU A 240 -3.91 13.39 0.44
CA GLU A 240 -4.88 13.77 -0.61
C GLU A 240 -4.42 13.46 -2.04
N ALA A 241 -3.25 12.84 -2.22
CA ALA A 241 -2.77 12.46 -3.55
C ALA A 241 -3.61 11.35 -4.16
N ILE A 242 -4.04 10.38 -3.34
CA ILE A 242 -4.77 9.19 -3.77
C ILE A 242 -6.06 9.08 -2.97
N ALA A 243 -7.12 8.70 -3.65
CA ALA A 243 -8.42 8.39 -3.06
C ALA A 243 -8.70 6.90 -3.14
N LEU A 244 -9.15 6.33 -2.03
CA LEU A 244 -9.64 4.96 -1.93
C LEU A 244 -11.12 5.01 -1.53
N ALA A 245 -11.97 4.35 -2.30
CA ALA A 245 -13.39 4.20 -2.02
C ALA A 245 -13.76 2.72 -1.92
N LEU A 246 -14.00 2.25 -0.70
CA LEU A 246 -14.39 0.88 -0.43
C LEU A 246 -15.92 0.79 -0.39
N GLN A 247 -16.51 0.24 -1.45
CA GLN A 247 -17.97 0.06 -1.54
C GLN A 247 -18.41 -1.15 -0.73
N GLN A 248 -17.72 -2.27 -0.89
CA GLN A 248 -17.96 -3.48 -0.13
C GLN A 248 -16.67 -3.92 0.55
N ALA A 249 -16.70 -3.91 1.88
CA ALA A 249 -15.61 -4.47 2.67
C ALA A 249 -15.44 -5.96 2.39
N PRO A 250 -14.25 -6.53 2.55
CA PRO A 250 -14.02 -7.95 2.40
C PRO A 250 -15.05 -8.74 3.22
N ARG A 251 -15.82 -9.59 2.54
CA ARG A 251 -16.81 -10.46 3.16
C ARG A 251 -16.51 -11.91 2.83
N LEU A 252 -16.66 -12.78 3.80
CA LEU A 252 -16.50 -14.20 3.64
C LEU A 252 -17.88 -14.83 3.41
N GLN A 253 -18.01 -15.62 2.35
CA GLN A 253 -19.18 -16.43 2.04
C GLN A 253 -18.76 -17.89 1.93
N ALA A 254 -19.53 -18.79 2.54
CA ALA A 254 -19.27 -20.21 2.47
C ALA A 254 -20.55 -20.95 2.09
N ALA A 255 -20.43 -21.85 1.13
CA ALA A 255 -21.52 -22.71 0.68
C ALA A 255 -21.01 -24.12 0.42
N TYR A 256 -21.86 -25.12 0.69
CA TYR A 256 -21.58 -26.50 0.35
C TYR A 256 -21.84 -26.73 -1.14
N TRP A 257 -20.88 -27.29 -1.85
CA TRP A 257 -20.95 -27.55 -3.28
C TRP A 257 -21.06 -29.05 -3.53
N LEU A 258 -22.28 -29.51 -3.76
CA LEU A 258 -22.60 -30.92 -3.95
C LEU A 258 -21.81 -31.64 -5.05
N PRO A 259 -21.53 -31.03 -6.23
CA PRO A 259 -20.81 -31.73 -7.28
C PRO A 259 -19.39 -32.17 -6.92
N SER A 260 -18.71 -31.44 -6.03
CA SER A 260 -17.36 -31.78 -5.56
C SER A 260 -17.33 -32.35 -4.14
N LEU A 261 -18.47 -32.49 -3.48
CA LEU A 261 -18.57 -32.88 -2.07
C LEU A 261 -17.60 -32.08 -1.19
N ALA A 262 -17.63 -30.76 -1.36
CA ALA A 262 -16.69 -29.83 -0.76
C ALA A 262 -17.37 -28.57 -0.22
N TRP A 263 -16.77 -27.95 0.77
CA TRP A 263 -17.12 -26.60 1.20
C TRP A 263 -16.35 -25.60 0.36
N LYS A 264 -17.07 -24.78 -0.41
CA LYS A 264 -16.53 -23.65 -1.16
C LYS A 264 -16.61 -22.39 -0.32
N VAL A 265 -15.47 -21.75 -0.13
CA VAL A 265 -15.34 -20.50 0.60
C VAL A 265 -14.83 -19.45 -0.36
N VAL A 266 -15.50 -18.30 -0.39
CA VAL A 266 -15.13 -17.16 -1.24
C VAL A 266 -15.04 -15.93 -0.35
N VAL A 267 -13.94 -15.18 -0.50
CA VAL A 267 -13.78 -13.85 0.07
C VAL A 267 -13.76 -12.87 -1.09
N ASP A 268 -14.66 -11.90 -1.10
CA ASP A 268 -14.75 -10.90 -2.16
C ASP A 268 -14.78 -9.48 -1.60
N CYS A 269 -14.34 -8.52 -2.42
CA CYS A 269 -14.40 -7.11 -2.07
C CYS A 269 -14.59 -6.25 -3.33
N ILE A 270 -15.27 -5.10 -3.18
CA ILE A 270 -15.51 -4.14 -4.27
C ILE A 270 -14.99 -2.78 -3.83
N TYR A 271 -14.12 -2.18 -4.65
CA TYR A 271 -13.54 -0.88 -4.36
C TYR A 271 -13.13 -0.12 -5.63
N GLY A 272 -12.79 1.14 -5.44
CA GLY A 272 -12.21 1.99 -6.47
C GLY A 272 -10.99 2.73 -5.92
N VAL A 273 -9.98 2.92 -6.75
CA VAL A 273 -8.78 3.69 -6.43
C VAL A 273 -8.50 4.65 -7.57
N SER A 274 -8.23 5.91 -7.26
CA SER A 274 -7.88 6.92 -8.25
C SER A 274 -6.91 7.93 -7.67
N ALA A 275 -6.04 8.49 -8.51
CA ALA A 275 -5.25 9.67 -8.15
C ALA A 275 -6.21 10.87 -8.05
N LEU A 276 -6.31 11.46 -6.86
CA LEU A 276 -7.19 12.61 -6.61
C LEU A 276 -6.50 13.93 -6.99
N ARG A 277 -5.26 14.10 -6.55
CA ARG A 277 -4.45 15.27 -6.86
C ARG A 277 -3.18 14.82 -7.57
N LEU A 278 -3.09 15.09 -8.87
CA LEU A 278 -1.99 14.63 -9.71
C LEU A 278 -0.62 15.22 -9.31
N THR A 279 -0.62 16.37 -8.64
CA THR A 279 0.59 17.01 -8.08
C THR A 279 0.85 16.65 -6.64
N GLY A 280 0.02 15.77 -6.04
CA GLY A 280 0.04 15.42 -4.62
C GLY A 280 1.06 14.35 -4.22
N GLY A 281 1.69 13.72 -5.18
CA GLY A 281 2.69 12.69 -4.95
C GLY A 281 3.84 12.79 -5.95
N ILE A 282 4.94 12.13 -5.63
CA ILE A 282 6.16 12.08 -6.45
C ILE A 282 6.69 10.67 -6.46
N GLU A 283 7.04 10.19 -7.64
CA GLU A 283 7.82 8.99 -7.79
C GLU A 283 9.29 9.27 -7.46
N VAL A 284 9.86 8.46 -6.58
CA VAL A 284 11.27 8.49 -6.24
C VAL A 284 11.92 7.22 -6.77
N ARG A 285 12.61 7.38 -7.91
CA ARG A 285 13.23 6.29 -8.66
C ARG A 285 14.52 5.84 -8.01
N SER A 286 14.71 4.53 -7.95
CA SER A 286 15.94 3.94 -7.47
C SER A 286 16.24 2.56 -8.08
#